data_bc6b6483a7e1efd688e2f4b242534dc4
#
_entry.id   bc6b6483a7e1efd688e2f4b242534dc4
#
_cell.length_a   1.000
_cell.length_b   1.000
_cell.length_c   1.000
_cell.angle_alpha   90.00
_cell.angle_beta   90.00
_cell.angle_gamma   90.00
#
_symmetry.space_group_name_H-M   'P 1'
#
loop_
_entity.id
_entity.type
_entity.pdbx_description
1 polymer ?
#
loop_
_entity_poly.entity_id
_entity_poly.type
_entity_poly.pdbx_seq_one_letter_code
_entity_poly.pdbx_strand_id
1 'polypeptide(L)'
;MRIDVAEVEIGQVLRATFAEAVDSRTEDVTFDAPVTGEVEAGRAPGTLYLRGHLAATAPMVCGRCLGAFRQSLAIVVDEEFLIGGAAVGSGGALGPEDFAVPLGPDLVLDVTEVARQHLLLALPMVPVCRPDCRGLCPRCGANLNERECGCQRDEVDPRLAPLRNWRPRNQGTTEPRDHGTKGPG
;
A
#
# COMPACT_ATOMS: atom_id res chain seq x y z
N MET A 1 -14.56 -4.89 -13.96
CA MET A 1 -15.35 -6.13 -13.65
C MET A 1 -16.33 -5.83 -12.53
N ARG A 2 -17.58 -6.20 -12.71
CA ARG A 2 -18.63 -6.04 -11.70
C ARG A 2 -19.21 -7.38 -11.33
N ILE A 3 -19.47 -7.58 -10.05
CA ILE A 3 -20.09 -8.80 -9.52
C ILE A 3 -21.43 -8.39 -8.90
N ASP A 4 -22.52 -8.97 -9.41
CA ASP A 4 -23.82 -8.85 -8.77
C ASP A 4 -23.89 -9.84 -7.59
N VAL A 5 -24.03 -9.29 -6.39
CA VAL A 5 -24.06 -10.11 -5.17
C VAL A 5 -25.30 -10.99 -5.09
N ALA A 6 -26.38 -10.62 -5.80
CA ALA A 6 -27.58 -11.45 -5.88
C ALA A 6 -27.33 -12.78 -6.60
N GLU A 7 -26.35 -12.81 -7.52
CA GLU A 7 -25.97 -14.03 -8.25
C GLU A 7 -25.07 -14.97 -7.42
N VAL A 8 -24.52 -14.50 -6.28
CA VAL A 8 -23.67 -15.32 -5.41
C VAL A 8 -24.52 -15.88 -4.28
N GLU A 9 -24.77 -17.19 -4.29
CA GLU A 9 -25.50 -17.86 -3.21
C GLU A 9 -24.70 -17.91 -1.90
N ILE A 10 -25.41 -17.93 -0.76
CA ILE A 10 -24.73 -18.05 0.56
C ILE A 10 -24.00 -19.40 0.61
N GLY A 11 -22.70 -19.33 0.95
CA GLY A 11 -21.79 -20.48 1.00
C GLY A 11 -21.15 -20.84 -0.34
N GLN A 12 -21.49 -20.15 -1.41
CA GLN A 12 -20.85 -20.31 -2.71
C GLN A 12 -19.65 -19.37 -2.86
N VAL A 13 -18.65 -19.82 -3.61
CA VAL A 13 -17.48 -19.03 -3.99
C VAL A 13 -17.43 -18.92 -5.52
N LEU A 14 -17.53 -17.71 -6.02
CA LEU A 14 -17.32 -17.38 -7.43
C LEU A 14 -15.83 -17.09 -7.65
N ARG A 15 -15.22 -17.77 -8.62
CA ARG A 15 -13.84 -17.52 -9.04
C ARG A 15 -13.81 -16.91 -10.42
N ALA A 16 -13.02 -15.86 -10.59
CA ALA A 16 -12.88 -15.18 -11.87
C ALA A 16 -11.44 -14.72 -12.11
N THR A 17 -11.05 -14.75 -13.39
CA THR A 17 -9.82 -14.11 -13.83
C THR A 17 -10.08 -12.63 -14.05
N PHE A 18 -9.26 -11.79 -13.44
CA PHE A 18 -9.28 -10.35 -13.64
C PHE A 18 -8.26 -9.98 -14.74
N ALA A 19 -8.69 -9.27 -15.76
CA ALA A 19 -7.82 -8.79 -16.84
C ALA A 19 -8.40 -7.49 -17.42
N GLU A 20 -8.25 -6.38 -16.72
CA GLU A 20 -8.88 -5.12 -17.10
C GLU A 20 -7.90 -3.94 -17.04
N ALA A 21 -8.13 -2.96 -17.91
CA ALA A 21 -7.48 -1.67 -17.81
C ALA A 21 -8.05 -0.92 -16.59
N VAL A 22 -7.17 -0.53 -15.68
CA VAL A 22 -7.53 0.23 -14.49
C VAL A 22 -7.04 1.65 -14.64
N ASP A 23 -7.95 2.61 -14.64
CA ASP A 23 -7.64 4.03 -14.63
C ASP A 23 -7.35 4.47 -13.18
N SER A 24 -6.19 5.07 -12.96
CA SER A 24 -5.79 5.58 -11.64
C SER A 24 -6.65 6.76 -11.18
N ARG A 25 -7.26 7.49 -12.12
CA ARG A 25 -7.97 8.77 -11.90
C ARG A 25 -7.07 9.87 -11.31
N THR A 26 -5.77 9.72 -11.47
CA THR A 26 -4.76 10.72 -11.09
C THR A 26 -3.85 10.98 -12.28
N GLU A 27 -3.46 12.25 -12.49
CA GLU A 27 -2.60 12.61 -13.63
C GLU A 27 -1.18 12.05 -13.50
N ASP A 28 -0.74 11.80 -12.26
CA ASP A 28 0.64 11.41 -11.96
C ASP A 28 0.90 9.90 -12.04
N VAL A 29 -0.15 9.09 -12.14
CA VAL A 29 -0.04 7.63 -12.11
C VAL A 29 -0.77 7.01 -13.29
N THR A 30 -0.09 6.14 -14.00
CA THR A 30 -0.69 5.31 -15.05
C THR A 30 -0.27 3.86 -14.89
N PHE A 31 -1.07 2.95 -15.45
CA PHE A 31 -0.70 1.55 -15.56
C PHE A 31 -0.48 1.22 -17.02
N ASP A 32 0.69 0.68 -17.36
CA ASP A 32 1.13 0.46 -18.75
C ASP A 32 0.35 -0.64 -19.49
N ALA A 33 -0.24 -1.55 -18.73
CA ALA A 33 -0.92 -2.73 -19.25
C ALA A 33 -2.15 -3.03 -18.38
N PRO A 34 -3.07 -3.86 -18.88
CA PRO A 34 -4.17 -4.35 -18.06
C PRO A 34 -3.66 -4.98 -16.78
N VAL A 35 -4.35 -4.71 -15.69
CA VAL A 35 -4.15 -5.38 -14.40
C VAL A 35 -4.66 -6.81 -14.53
N THR A 36 -3.86 -7.77 -14.12
CA THR A 36 -4.20 -9.18 -14.27
C THR A 36 -4.10 -9.93 -12.95
N GLY A 37 -4.89 -10.98 -12.81
CA GLY A 37 -4.84 -11.84 -11.63
C GLY A 37 -6.09 -12.70 -11.47
N GLU A 38 -6.27 -13.22 -10.29
CA GLU A 38 -7.41 -14.05 -9.93
C GLU A 38 -8.11 -13.47 -8.71
N VAL A 39 -9.43 -13.50 -8.74
CA VAL A 39 -10.27 -13.03 -7.63
C VAL A 39 -11.31 -14.09 -7.29
N GLU A 40 -11.62 -14.16 -6.01
CA GLU A 40 -12.66 -15.02 -5.46
C GLU A 40 -13.65 -14.13 -4.68
N ALA A 41 -14.92 -14.23 -4.98
CA ALA A 41 -15.98 -13.61 -4.23
C ALA A 41 -16.83 -14.67 -3.57
N GLY A 42 -17.07 -14.55 -2.28
CA GLY A 42 -17.91 -15.48 -1.54
C GLY A 42 -18.89 -14.75 -0.64
N ARG A 43 -20.06 -15.33 -0.44
CA ARG A 43 -21.15 -14.75 0.35
C ARG A 43 -21.38 -15.52 1.63
N ALA A 44 -21.40 -14.77 2.74
CA ALA A 44 -21.86 -15.23 4.04
C ALA A 44 -23.13 -14.48 4.46
N PRO A 45 -23.84 -14.89 5.50
CA PRO A 45 -24.99 -14.15 6.02
C PRO A 45 -24.59 -12.72 6.40
N GLY A 46 -25.14 -11.73 5.68
CA GLY A 46 -24.88 -10.30 5.93
C GLY A 46 -23.56 -9.76 5.36
N THR A 47 -22.69 -10.58 4.80
CA THR A 47 -21.39 -10.16 4.28
C THR A 47 -21.05 -10.78 2.93
N LEU A 48 -20.27 -10.02 2.15
CA LEU A 48 -19.59 -10.50 0.94
C LEU A 48 -18.09 -10.30 1.19
N TYR A 49 -17.29 -11.31 0.92
CA TYR A 49 -15.84 -11.18 0.91
C TYR A 49 -15.27 -11.25 -0.51
N LEU A 50 -14.24 -10.47 -0.77
CA LEU A 50 -13.47 -10.49 -2.00
C LEU A 50 -12.01 -10.77 -1.66
N ARG A 51 -11.47 -11.85 -2.21
CA ARG A 51 -10.05 -12.22 -2.08
C ARG A 51 -9.41 -12.36 -3.44
N GLY A 52 -8.13 -12.04 -3.54
CA GLY A 52 -7.44 -12.21 -4.80
C GLY A 52 -5.99 -11.76 -4.78
N HIS A 53 -5.32 -12.09 -5.88
CA HIS A 53 -3.96 -11.65 -6.15
C HIS A 53 -3.96 -10.97 -7.51
N LEU A 54 -3.56 -9.70 -7.54
CA LEU A 54 -3.52 -8.91 -8.75
C LEU A 54 -2.10 -8.39 -8.99
N ALA A 55 -1.72 -8.28 -10.25
CA ALA A 55 -0.44 -7.77 -10.69
C ALA A 55 -0.63 -6.63 -11.69
N ALA A 56 0.20 -5.61 -11.56
CA ALA A 56 0.23 -4.46 -12.46
C ALA A 56 1.67 -3.97 -12.66
N THR A 57 1.87 -3.12 -13.65
CA THR A 57 3.15 -2.41 -13.87
C THR A 57 2.86 -0.93 -14.07
N ALA A 58 3.58 -0.09 -13.33
CA ALA A 58 3.46 1.35 -13.40
C ALA A 58 4.79 1.98 -13.83
N PRO A 59 4.80 2.92 -14.80
CA PRO A 59 5.95 3.76 -15.10
C PRO A 59 6.17 4.74 -13.96
N MET A 60 7.41 4.83 -13.48
CA MET A 60 7.77 5.69 -12.36
C MET A 60 9.10 6.40 -12.63
N VAL A 61 9.33 7.49 -11.91
CA VAL A 61 10.60 8.20 -11.90
C VAL A 61 11.32 7.91 -10.58
N CYS A 62 12.56 7.49 -10.66
CA CYS A 62 13.37 7.20 -9.49
C CYS A 62 13.64 8.47 -8.68
N GLY A 63 13.30 8.47 -7.39
CA GLY A 63 13.54 9.62 -6.50
C GLY A 63 15.02 9.92 -6.23
N ARG A 64 15.94 9.01 -6.62
CA ARG A 64 17.39 9.23 -6.44
C ARG A 64 18.10 9.70 -7.71
N CYS A 65 17.88 9.05 -8.85
CA CYS A 65 18.61 9.35 -10.09
C CYS A 65 17.76 10.02 -11.16
N LEU A 66 16.48 10.24 -10.89
CA LEU A 66 15.48 10.82 -11.79
C LEU A 66 15.30 10.06 -13.12
N GLY A 67 15.85 8.87 -13.21
CA GLY A 67 15.65 7.98 -14.37
C GLY A 67 14.27 7.32 -14.33
N ALA A 68 13.63 7.22 -15.51
CA ALA A 68 12.40 6.48 -15.65
C ALA A 68 12.64 4.98 -15.49
N PHE A 69 11.74 4.28 -14.83
CA PHE A 69 11.75 2.83 -14.68
C PHE A 69 10.34 2.28 -14.56
N ARG A 70 10.19 0.96 -14.63
CA ARG A 70 8.91 0.28 -14.44
C ARG A 70 8.89 -0.40 -13.09
N GLN A 71 7.87 -0.08 -12.31
CA GLN A 71 7.61 -0.72 -11.02
C GLN A 71 6.59 -1.84 -11.19
N SER A 72 6.98 -3.06 -10.89
CA SER A 72 6.05 -4.18 -10.77
C SER A 72 5.35 -4.12 -9.43
N LEU A 73 4.04 -4.25 -9.46
CA LEU A 73 3.17 -4.26 -8.30
C LEU A 73 2.51 -5.64 -8.20
N ALA A 74 2.57 -6.25 -7.04
CA ALA A 74 1.81 -7.44 -6.71
C ALA A 74 1.01 -7.12 -5.44
N ILE A 75 -0.29 -7.23 -5.53
CA ILE A 75 -1.20 -6.91 -4.43
C ILE A 75 -2.02 -8.12 -4.05
N VAL A 76 -2.34 -8.20 -2.77
CA VAL A 76 -3.32 -9.11 -2.21
C VAL A 76 -4.55 -8.29 -1.88
N VAL A 77 -5.68 -8.70 -2.37
CA VAL A 77 -7.00 -8.16 -2.00
C VAL A 77 -7.58 -9.11 -0.97
N ASP A 78 -8.01 -8.59 0.16
CA ASP A 78 -8.76 -9.33 1.19
C ASP A 78 -9.70 -8.32 1.86
N GLU A 79 -10.89 -8.19 1.29
CA GLU A 79 -11.87 -7.18 1.68
C GLU A 79 -13.20 -7.82 2.04
N GLU A 80 -13.86 -7.22 3.04
CA GLU A 80 -15.17 -7.62 3.50
C GLU A 80 -16.17 -6.46 3.33
N PHE A 81 -17.33 -6.78 2.74
CA PHE A 81 -18.39 -5.83 2.44
C PHE A 81 -19.67 -6.21 3.18
N LEU A 82 -20.31 -5.25 3.84
CA LEU A 82 -21.57 -5.45 4.53
C LEU A 82 -22.74 -5.36 3.56
N ILE A 83 -23.59 -6.39 3.56
CA ILE A 83 -24.82 -6.44 2.78
C ILE A 83 -25.98 -5.92 3.64
N GLY A 84 -26.52 -4.78 3.27
CA GLY A 84 -27.67 -4.19 3.96
C GLY A 84 -27.35 -3.54 5.31
N GLY A 85 -26.07 -3.28 5.58
CA GLY A 85 -25.62 -2.59 6.78
C GLY A 85 -26.02 -1.11 6.76
N ALA A 86 -26.54 -0.62 7.87
CA ALA A 86 -26.68 0.81 8.08
C ALA A 86 -25.30 1.46 8.13
N ALA A 87 -25.17 2.62 7.49
CA ALA A 87 -23.96 3.43 7.60
C ALA A 87 -23.58 3.61 9.08
N VAL A 88 -22.30 3.40 9.38
CA VAL A 88 -21.68 3.67 10.67
C VAL A 88 -22.14 5.02 11.21
N GLY A 89 -22.70 5.04 12.41
CA GLY A 89 -23.12 6.30 12.98
C GLY A 89 -23.93 6.24 14.26
N SER A 90 -23.54 5.44 15.23
CA SER A 90 -23.99 5.66 16.61
C SER A 90 -22.75 5.80 17.48
N GLY A 91 -22.48 7.01 17.97
CA GLY A 91 -21.31 7.45 18.74
C GLY A 91 -20.91 6.59 19.94
N GLY A 92 -20.50 5.36 19.68
CA GLY A 92 -19.94 4.40 20.60
C GLY A 92 -18.47 4.10 20.31
N ALA A 93 -17.89 3.18 21.07
CA ALA A 93 -16.56 2.63 20.73
C ALA A 93 -16.64 1.87 19.41
N LEU A 94 -15.66 2.07 18.51
CA LEU A 94 -15.59 1.39 17.22
C LEU A 94 -15.44 -0.11 17.40
N GLY A 95 -16.29 -0.88 16.75
CA GLY A 95 -16.23 -2.34 16.65
C GLY A 95 -15.61 -2.79 15.32
N PRO A 96 -15.34 -4.09 15.16
CA PRO A 96 -14.82 -4.63 13.89
C PRO A 96 -15.73 -4.33 12.69
N GLU A 97 -17.04 -4.27 12.90
CA GLU A 97 -18.04 -3.95 11.89
C GLU A 97 -17.95 -2.52 11.37
N ASP A 98 -17.37 -1.61 12.14
CA ASP A 98 -17.21 -0.21 11.74
C ASP A 98 -16.11 -0.02 10.67
N PHE A 99 -15.28 -1.03 10.45
CA PHE A 99 -14.22 -1.03 9.43
C PHE A 99 -14.63 -1.73 8.14
N ALA A 100 -15.77 -2.43 8.15
CA ALA A 100 -16.26 -3.09 6.94
C ALA A 100 -16.96 -2.09 6.01
N VAL A 101 -16.70 -2.19 4.72
CA VAL A 101 -17.24 -1.28 3.72
C VAL A 101 -18.70 -1.66 3.41
N PRO A 102 -19.68 -0.76 3.55
CA PRO A 102 -21.04 -1.06 3.17
C PRO A 102 -21.14 -1.19 1.65
N LEU A 103 -21.78 -2.27 1.19
CA LEU A 103 -22.11 -2.42 -0.23
C LEU A 103 -23.24 -1.47 -0.59
N GLY A 104 -23.18 -0.89 -1.80
CA GLY A 104 -24.24 -0.01 -2.30
C GLY A 104 -25.62 -0.68 -2.36
N PRO A 105 -26.71 0.11 -2.44
CA PRO A 105 -28.07 -0.41 -2.45
C PRO A 105 -28.38 -1.27 -3.68
N ASP A 106 -27.63 -1.14 -4.74
CA ASP A 106 -27.70 -1.95 -5.96
C ASP A 106 -27.09 -3.35 -5.80
N LEU A 107 -26.43 -3.61 -4.66
CA LEU A 107 -25.75 -4.87 -4.36
C LEU A 107 -24.74 -5.30 -5.44
N VAL A 108 -24.13 -4.34 -6.11
CA VAL A 108 -23.09 -4.58 -7.12
C VAL A 108 -21.72 -4.22 -6.56
N LEU A 109 -20.81 -5.19 -6.58
CA LEU A 109 -19.41 -4.96 -6.22
C LEU A 109 -18.60 -4.59 -7.48
N ASP A 110 -18.01 -3.41 -7.50
CA ASP A 110 -17.07 -3.00 -8.55
C ASP A 110 -15.64 -3.42 -8.19
N VAL A 111 -15.23 -4.58 -8.68
CA VAL A 111 -13.88 -5.14 -8.44
C VAL A 111 -12.80 -4.27 -9.05
N THR A 112 -13.08 -3.55 -10.15
CA THR A 112 -12.12 -2.65 -10.79
C THR A 112 -11.80 -1.47 -9.89
N GLU A 113 -12.79 -0.95 -9.16
CA GLU A 113 -12.60 0.11 -8.17
C GLU A 113 -11.77 -0.36 -6.96
N VAL A 114 -12.06 -1.57 -6.46
CA VAL A 114 -11.26 -2.19 -5.38
C VAL A 114 -9.81 -2.38 -5.83
N ALA A 115 -9.60 -2.95 -7.03
CA ALA A 115 -8.27 -3.11 -7.60
C ALA A 115 -7.52 -1.77 -7.71
N ARG A 116 -8.20 -0.71 -8.18
CA ARG A 116 -7.63 0.64 -8.27
C ARG A 116 -7.13 1.14 -6.93
N GLN A 117 -7.94 1.04 -5.88
CA GLN A 117 -7.58 1.50 -4.53
C GLN A 117 -6.36 0.76 -3.99
N HIS A 118 -6.36 -0.58 -4.08
CA HIS A 118 -5.23 -1.39 -3.63
C HIS A 118 -3.94 -1.11 -4.42
N LEU A 119 -4.04 -0.92 -5.73
CA LEU A 119 -2.88 -0.57 -6.56
C LEU A 119 -2.29 0.78 -6.19
N LEU A 120 -3.12 1.80 -5.96
CA LEU A 120 -2.65 3.12 -5.54
C LEU A 120 -1.96 3.06 -4.17
N LEU A 121 -2.50 2.28 -3.23
CA LEU A 121 -1.88 2.08 -1.91
C LEU A 121 -0.57 1.29 -1.97
N ALA A 122 -0.41 0.41 -2.97
CA ALA A 122 0.79 -0.38 -3.15
C ALA A 122 1.94 0.38 -3.83
N LEU A 123 1.69 1.58 -4.36
CA LEU A 123 2.74 2.41 -4.93
C LEU A 123 3.72 2.87 -3.86
N PRO A 124 5.03 2.75 -4.08
CA PRO A 124 6.01 3.21 -3.12
C PRO A 124 5.98 4.74 -3.00
N MET A 125 5.94 5.28 -1.79
CA MET A 125 6.02 6.73 -1.55
C MET A 125 7.32 7.34 -2.06
N VAL A 126 8.41 6.56 -2.05
CA VAL A 126 9.72 6.96 -2.60
C VAL A 126 10.16 5.88 -3.60
N PRO A 127 9.80 6.03 -4.89
CA PRO A 127 10.18 5.07 -5.90
C PRO A 127 11.68 5.07 -6.13
N VAL A 128 12.29 3.89 -6.20
CA VAL A 128 13.72 3.71 -6.45
C VAL A 128 13.90 2.63 -7.51
N CYS A 129 14.62 2.95 -8.59
CA CYS A 129 14.79 2.03 -9.71
C CYS A 129 15.51 0.72 -9.35
N ARG A 130 16.36 0.77 -8.32
CA ARG A 130 17.07 -0.38 -7.73
C ARG A 130 17.56 -0.04 -6.33
N PRO A 131 17.70 -1.02 -5.42
CA PRO A 131 18.08 -0.78 -4.03
C PRO A 131 19.43 -0.08 -3.87
N ASP A 132 20.39 -0.37 -4.74
CA ASP A 132 21.75 0.17 -4.79
C ASP A 132 21.89 1.44 -5.64
N CYS A 133 20.79 2.10 -6.02
CA CYS A 133 20.83 3.30 -6.83
C CYS A 133 21.65 4.41 -6.13
N ARG A 134 22.74 4.83 -6.81
CA ARG A 134 23.68 5.85 -6.30
C ARG A 134 23.16 7.29 -6.44
N GLY A 135 22.07 7.47 -7.22
CA GLY A 135 21.46 8.78 -7.41
C GLY A 135 22.24 9.74 -8.30
N LEU A 136 21.93 11.02 -8.14
CA LEU A 136 22.63 12.11 -8.81
C LEU A 136 23.71 12.70 -7.89
N CYS A 137 24.77 13.21 -8.50
CA CYS A 137 25.76 14.00 -7.76
C CYS A 137 25.12 15.33 -7.29
N PRO A 138 25.18 15.68 -6.00
CA PRO A 138 24.56 16.90 -5.50
C PRO A 138 25.23 18.19 -5.98
N ARG A 139 26.46 18.10 -6.54
CA ARG A 139 27.18 19.26 -7.06
C ARG A 139 26.98 19.49 -8.55
N CYS A 140 27.13 18.45 -9.37
CA CYS A 140 27.10 18.59 -10.83
C CYS A 140 25.92 17.92 -11.51
N GLY A 141 25.02 17.24 -10.76
CA GLY A 141 23.87 16.56 -11.31
C GLY A 141 24.17 15.30 -12.13
N ALA A 142 25.45 14.86 -12.20
CA ALA A 142 25.80 13.65 -12.94
C ALA A 142 25.15 12.41 -12.31
N ASN A 143 24.62 11.51 -13.17
CA ASN A 143 24.08 10.24 -12.71
C ASN A 143 25.21 9.32 -12.27
N LEU A 144 25.29 9.06 -10.95
CA LEU A 144 26.36 8.26 -10.35
C LEU A 144 26.22 6.76 -10.63
N ASN A 145 25.13 6.33 -11.22
CA ASN A 145 24.96 4.97 -11.71
C ASN A 145 25.65 4.71 -13.05
N GLU A 146 25.87 5.79 -13.83
CA GLU A 146 26.42 5.72 -15.19
C GLU A 146 27.90 6.08 -15.22
N ARG A 147 28.29 7.09 -14.41
CA ARG A 147 29.66 7.56 -14.37
C ARG A 147 30.04 8.09 -12.99
N GLU A 148 31.30 7.99 -12.65
CA GLU A 148 31.87 8.72 -11.52
C GLU A 148 32.17 10.16 -11.93
N CYS A 149 31.82 11.09 -11.05
CA CYS A 149 32.18 12.48 -11.21
C CYS A 149 33.38 12.79 -10.28
N GLY A 150 34.31 13.64 -10.71
CA GLY A 150 35.45 14.09 -9.90
C GLY A 150 35.10 15.11 -8.81
N CYS A 151 33.81 15.29 -8.49
CA CYS A 151 33.40 16.22 -7.44
C CYS A 151 33.76 15.65 -6.08
N GLN A 152 34.50 16.43 -5.27
CA GLN A 152 34.75 16.07 -3.89
C GLN A 152 33.43 16.10 -3.13
N ARG A 153 33.15 15.04 -2.36
CA ARG A 153 32.02 15.02 -1.42
C ARG A 153 32.46 15.82 -0.21
N ASP A 154 31.89 17.00 -0.03
CA ASP A 154 32.45 17.90 0.90
C ASP A 154 31.67 18.54 1.91
N GLU A 155 32.33 18.98 2.84
CA GLU A 155 32.11 19.98 3.87
C GLU A 155 30.70 19.98 4.41
N VAL A 156 30.54 19.28 5.52
CA VAL A 156 29.37 19.41 6.39
C VAL A 156 29.13 20.90 6.58
N ASP A 157 27.92 21.40 6.27
CA ASP A 157 27.51 22.77 6.56
C ASP A 157 28.01 23.13 7.97
N PRO A 158 28.76 24.24 8.14
CA PRO A 158 29.29 24.63 9.46
C PRO A 158 28.23 24.68 10.55
N ARG A 159 26.99 24.99 10.21
CA ARG A 159 25.84 24.98 11.14
C ARG A 159 25.48 23.59 11.64
N LEU A 160 25.77 22.56 10.85
CA LEU A 160 25.53 21.15 11.18
C LEU A 160 26.76 20.46 11.78
N ALA A 161 27.89 21.15 11.88
CA ALA A 161 29.13 20.61 12.44
C ALA A 161 28.96 19.97 13.84
N PRO A 162 28.14 20.51 14.75
CA PRO A 162 27.89 19.89 16.06
C PRO A 162 27.26 18.48 15.95
N LEU A 163 26.52 18.18 14.86
CA LEU A 163 25.91 16.88 14.65
C LEU A 163 26.93 15.78 14.31
N ARG A 164 28.15 16.13 13.92
CA ARG A 164 29.19 15.15 13.62
C ARG A 164 29.51 14.25 14.84
N ASN A 165 29.36 14.77 16.03
CA ASN A 165 29.64 14.08 17.30
C ASN A 165 28.31 13.62 17.98
N TRP A 166 27.18 13.86 17.35
CA TRP A 166 25.90 13.43 17.90
C TRP A 166 25.81 11.89 17.86
N ARG A 167 25.58 11.30 19.00
CA ARG A 167 25.25 9.89 19.13
C ARG A 167 23.80 9.78 19.59
N PRO A 168 22.97 8.94 18.97
CA PRO A 168 21.64 8.70 19.49
C PRO A 168 21.80 8.23 20.93
N ARG A 169 21.12 8.91 21.86
CA ARG A 169 21.04 8.44 23.24
C ARG A 169 20.33 7.09 23.14
N ASN A 170 21.04 5.99 23.46
CA ASN A 170 20.44 4.67 23.52
C ASN A 170 19.15 4.83 24.30
N GLN A 171 18.01 4.58 23.64
CA GLN A 171 16.76 4.37 24.35
C GLN A 171 17.03 3.11 25.16
N GLY A 172 17.25 3.32 26.47
CA GLY A 172 17.55 2.24 27.39
C GLY A 172 16.54 1.14 27.18
N THR A 173 17.03 -0.06 27.05
CA THR A 173 16.25 -1.28 27.18
C THR A 173 15.33 -1.07 28.39
N THR A 174 14.05 -0.89 28.15
CA THR A 174 13.04 -0.96 29.19
C THR A 174 13.08 -2.40 29.70
N GLU A 175 13.86 -2.63 30.76
CA GLU A 175 13.70 -3.85 31.55
C GLU A 175 12.21 -3.96 31.93
N PRO A 176 11.60 -5.11 31.74
CA PRO A 176 10.21 -5.30 32.15
C PRO A 176 10.15 -5.06 33.66
N ARG A 177 9.34 -4.08 34.07
CA ARG A 177 9.07 -3.83 35.50
C ARG A 177 8.43 -5.08 36.06
N ASP A 178 9.18 -5.76 36.90
CA ASP A 178 8.70 -6.85 37.71
C ASP A 178 7.61 -6.30 38.64
N HIS A 179 6.37 -6.58 38.34
CA HIS A 179 5.24 -6.30 39.22
C HIS A 179 5.25 -7.34 40.34
N GLY A 180 6.08 -7.09 41.34
CA GLY A 180 6.09 -7.87 42.55
C GLY A 180 4.66 -8.00 43.14
N THR A 181 4.12 -9.18 43.02
CA THR A 181 2.89 -9.60 43.70
C THR A 181 3.15 -9.61 45.20
N LYS A 182 2.67 -8.58 45.92
CA LYS A 182 2.51 -8.61 47.36
C LYS A 182 1.39 -9.61 47.69
N GLY A 183 1.75 -10.77 48.19
CA GLY A 183 0.82 -11.69 48.79
C GLY A 183 0.22 -11.12 50.10
N PRO A 184 -1.02 -11.53 50.45
CA PRO A 184 -1.66 -11.07 51.66
C PRO A 184 -1.06 -11.81 52.88
N GLY A 185 -0.68 -11.01 53.89
CA GLY A 185 -0.49 -11.46 55.26
C GLY A 185 -1.73 -11.14 56.12
#